data_457b6d84215297446cb157bac65e0218
#
_entry.id   457b6d84215297446cb157bac65e0218
#
_cell.length_a   1.000
_cell.length_b   1.000
_cell.length_c   1.000
_cell.angle_alpha   90.00
_cell.angle_beta   90.00
_cell.angle_gamma   90.00
#
_symmetry.space_group_name_H-M   'P 1'
#
loop_
_entity.id
_entity.type
_entity.pdbx_description
1 polymer ?
#
loop_
_entity_poly.entity_id
_entity_poly.type
_entity_poly.pdbx_seq_one_letter_code
_entity_poly.pdbx_strand_id
1 'polypeptide(L)'
;MTLRCVRTAGLVALLALGSSTALAFETVDTILWPSYGAFPAYAGDEPRPWGLRAYAGAMYDDNVTRIPINERGDLITRFGLGGTYAARVYGRQSVRLDAFGEWRDYQKLDLDHFAYGTTAEWLWELTNSLAGTVGWRRVQRLEDPGESRVVRKQMVTEDRFDATGAYRISPDFRLTGGIGSLHVERDDPLRAAPTTNDWVARGGIEYVSGLANTVGLELRYGEGDAPVEDIFVGFFPANRYTQKDVALTLAYTLSADLRLRGRLGHSWREYTDVPESDFSGTTGRGLLEWRLGSKTLFIFEAVRAVDPIIDADALHVDRRGMAVGLNWAATVKLVFGARYAHERRIYVGDPSAQLLGGPLRDDTLHLWRLHAGWEPERHWQVSTSLDIGDRESNILGQNYDYTAVTFNLRYEFR
;
A
#
# COMPACT_ATOMS: atom_id res chain seq x y z
N MET A 1 -18.79 38.71 29.74
CA MET A 1 -18.02 37.50 30.04
C MET A 1 -18.83 36.33 29.53
N THR A 2 -18.74 36.02 28.26
CA THR A 2 -19.53 34.98 27.54
C THR A 2 -18.58 34.06 26.81
N LEU A 3 -18.52 32.83 27.31
CA LEU A 3 -17.73 31.71 26.71
C LEU A 3 -18.29 31.40 25.31
N ARG A 4 -17.41 31.47 24.34
CA ARG A 4 -17.61 30.78 23.05
C ARG A 4 -16.95 29.41 23.12
N CYS A 5 -17.74 28.40 23.39
CA CYS A 5 -17.43 27.01 23.20
C CYS A 5 -18.42 26.51 22.17
N VAL A 6 -17.99 26.13 20.99
CA VAL A 6 -18.63 25.20 20.02
C VAL A 6 -17.94 25.39 18.66
N ARG A 7 -17.22 24.38 18.23
CA ARG A 7 -17.07 23.91 16.82
C ARG A 7 -15.79 23.11 16.63
N THR A 8 -15.76 21.94 17.25
CA THR A 8 -14.72 20.92 16.95
C THR A 8 -15.31 19.55 16.60
N ALA A 9 -16.61 19.42 16.49
CA ALA A 9 -17.25 18.13 16.23
C ALA A 9 -17.42 17.77 14.73
N GLY A 10 -17.21 18.71 13.81
CA GLY A 10 -17.48 18.49 12.38
C GLY A 10 -16.31 17.85 11.58
N LEU A 11 -15.09 17.94 12.05
CA LEU A 11 -13.91 17.50 11.28
C LEU A 11 -13.54 16.02 11.50
N VAL A 12 -13.97 15.43 12.61
CA VAL A 12 -13.69 14.03 12.95
C VAL A 12 -14.54 13.04 12.16
N ALA A 13 -15.73 13.44 11.71
CA ALA A 13 -16.63 12.58 10.95
C ALA A 13 -16.20 12.38 9.48
N LEU A 14 -15.49 13.33 8.89
CA LEU A 14 -15.01 13.23 7.50
C LEU A 14 -13.79 12.29 7.35
N LEU A 15 -12.96 12.14 8.38
CA LEU A 15 -11.84 11.22 8.39
C LEU A 15 -12.27 9.74 8.52
N ALA A 16 -13.46 9.48 9.05
CA ALA A 16 -14.00 8.12 9.20
C ALA A 16 -14.59 7.56 7.89
N LEU A 17 -14.95 8.40 6.93
CA LEU A 17 -15.50 7.95 5.64
C LEU A 17 -14.40 7.60 4.62
N GLY A 18 -13.20 8.17 4.73
CA GLY A 18 -12.09 7.96 3.81
C GLY A 18 -11.28 6.67 4.03
N SER A 19 -11.52 5.93 5.11
CA SER A 19 -10.64 4.83 5.50
C SER A 19 -11.16 3.42 5.21
N SER A 20 -12.40 3.26 4.78
CA SER A 20 -12.95 1.94 4.42
C SER A 20 -12.69 1.51 2.97
N THR A 21 -12.19 2.40 2.13
CA THR A 21 -12.09 2.18 0.70
C THR A 21 -10.72 1.71 0.20
N ALA A 22 -9.67 1.87 0.99
CA ALA A 22 -8.30 1.52 0.60
C ALA A 22 -7.97 0.01 0.66
N LEU A 23 -8.93 -0.84 1.04
CA LEU A 23 -8.68 -2.28 1.27
C LEU A 23 -8.87 -3.16 0.02
N ALA A 24 -9.16 -2.60 -1.15
CA ALA A 24 -9.56 -3.41 -2.30
C ALA A 24 -8.38 -4.06 -3.03
N PHE A 25 -7.28 -3.35 -3.19
CA PHE A 25 -6.06 -3.82 -3.83
C PHE A 25 -4.88 -3.16 -3.13
N GLU A 26 -4.43 -3.73 -2.03
CA GLU A 26 -3.17 -3.31 -1.44
C GLU A 26 -2.09 -4.24 -1.96
N THR A 27 -1.28 -3.71 -2.85
CA THR A 27 -0.04 -4.33 -3.29
C THR A 27 0.92 -4.50 -2.10
N VAL A 28 1.90 -5.38 -2.28
CA VAL A 28 2.99 -5.75 -1.37
C VAL A 28 3.60 -4.58 -0.57
N ASP A 29 3.51 -3.38 -1.12
CA ASP A 29 4.09 -2.15 -0.55
C ASP A 29 3.53 -1.72 0.82
N THR A 30 2.39 -2.24 1.25
CA THR A 30 1.73 -1.67 2.44
C THR A 30 2.20 -2.22 3.78
N ILE A 31 2.72 -3.44 3.84
CA ILE A 31 3.28 -3.98 5.08
C ILE A 31 4.78 -3.73 5.16
N LEU A 32 5.52 -4.06 4.11
CA LEU A 32 6.97 -3.89 4.06
C LEU A 32 7.38 -2.44 3.81
N TRP A 33 6.63 -1.74 2.96
CA TRP A 33 6.91 -0.36 2.55
C TRP A 33 5.69 0.53 2.76
N PRO A 34 5.44 1.03 3.98
CA PRO A 34 4.48 2.11 4.12
C PRO A 34 4.99 3.29 3.27
N SER A 35 4.17 3.73 2.33
CA SER A 35 4.50 4.85 1.44
C SER A 35 5.17 5.97 2.24
N TYR A 36 6.40 6.31 1.88
CA TYR A 36 7.12 7.44 2.45
C TYR A 36 6.29 8.71 2.26
N GLY A 37 5.65 9.20 3.28
CA GLY A 37 4.96 10.46 3.14
C GLY A 37 3.98 10.86 4.20
N ALA A 38 3.56 9.98 5.04
CA ALA A 38 2.66 10.37 6.10
C ALA A 38 3.38 10.44 7.45
N PHE A 39 4.24 11.42 7.63
CA PHE A 39 4.27 12.02 8.95
C PHE A 39 2.84 12.51 9.21
N PRO A 40 2.25 12.21 10.38
CA PRO A 40 0.94 12.74 10.69
C PRO A 40 0.99 14.25 10.47
N ALA A 41 0.14 14.76 9.60
CA ALA A 41 -0.02 16.21 9.47
C ALA A 41 -0.30 16.73 10.88
N TYR A 42 0.51 17.65 11.36
CA TYR A 42 0.31 18.21 12.69
C TYR A 42 -1.10 18.79 12.77
N ALA A 43 -1.86 18.33 13.76
CA ALA A 43 -3.18 18.85 14.05
C ALA A 43 -3.04 20.31 14.50
N GLY A 44 -3.13 21.24 13.56
CA GLY A 44 -3.01 22.66 13.86
C GLY A 44 -3.01 23.59 12.67
N ASP A 45 -2.63 23.11 11.49
CA ASP A 45 -2.69 23.94 10.27
C ASP A 45 -4.03 23.70 9.55
N GLU A 46 -4.75 24.77 9.25
CA GLU A 46 -5.90 24.70 8.35
C GLU A 46 -5.41 24.13 7.00
N PRO A 47 -6.13 23.16 6.40
CA PRO A 47 -5.73 22.59 5.14
C PRO A 47 -5.68 23.70 4.09
N ARG A 48 -4.48 24.03 3.63
CA ARG A 48 -4.31 24.99 2.54
C ARG A 48 -4.76 24.37 1.24
N PRO A 49 -5.31 25.21 0.31
CA PRO A 49 -5.79 24.69 -0.97
C PRO A 49 -4.66 24.14 -1.85
N TRP A 50 -3.43 24.52 -1.62
CA TRP A 50 -2.27 24.01 -2.36
C TRP A 50 -0.99 23.99 -1.51
N GLY A 51 -0.08 23.13 -1.85
CA GLY A 51 1.27 23.04 -1.28
C GLY A 51 2.24 22.55 -2.33
N LEU A 52 3.45 23.10 -2.35
CA LEU A 52 4.56 22.60 -3.14
C LEU A 52 5.64 22.08 -2.20
N ARG A 53 6.34 21.05 -2.62
CA ARG A 53 7.46 20.47 -1.88
C ARG A 53 8.62 20.16 -2.80
N ALA A 54 9.82 20.44 -2.32
CA ALA A 54 11.06 19.99 -2.92
C ALA A 54 11.76 19.05 -1.92
N TYR A 55 12.41 18.03 -2.40
CA TYR A 55 13.18 17.13 -1.55
C TYR A 55 14.45 16.64 -2.23
N ALA A 56 15.44 16.39 -1.41
CA ALA A 56 16.69 15.77 -1.80
C ALA A 56 17.01 14.67 -0.78
N GLY A 57 17.69 13.62 -1.21
CA GLY A 57 18.07 12.54 -0.32
C GLY A 57 19.21 11.73 -0.86
N ALA A 58 19.79 10.94 0.02
CA ALA A 58 20.79 9.94 -0.30
C ALA A 58 20.47 8.65 0.45
N MET A 59 20.65 7.52 -0.20
CA MET A 59 20.49 6.20 0.37
C MET A 59 21.73 5.37 0.01
N TYR A 60 22.37 4.81 1.02
CA TYR A 60 23.34 3.74 0.81
C TYR A 60 22.64 2.41 1.11
N ASP A 61 22.72 1.49 0.17
CA ASP A 61 22.20 0.13 0.27
C ASP A 61 23.34 -0.81 -0.07
N ASP A 62 23.69 -1.75 0.81
CA ASP A 62 24.81 -2.66 0.63
C ASP A 62 24.52 -3.80 -0.36
N ASN A 63 23.24 -4.09 -0.62
CA ASN A 63 22.81 -5.11 -1.57
C ASN A 63 21.61 -4.65 -2.42
N VAL A 64 21.79 -3.62 -3.25
CA VAL A 64 20.74 -3.07 -4.13
C VAL A 64 20.11 -4.13 -5.03
N THR A 65 20.89 -5.11 -5.43
CA THR A 65 20.47 -6.15 -6.38
C THR A 65 19.77 -7.34 -5.74
N ARG A 66 19.71 -7.39 -4.41
CA ARG A 66 19.01 -8.45 -3.65
C ARG A 66 19.45 -9.86 -4.04
N ILE A 67 20.74 -10.07 -4.20
CA ILE A 67 21.34 -11.36 -4.57
C ILE A 67 22.21 -11.90 -3.43
N PRO A 68 22.29 -13.24 -3.26
CA PRO A 68 23.00 -13.84 -2.12
C PRO A 68 24.53 -13.90 -2.31
N ILE A 69 25.01 -13.71 -3.52
CA ILE A 69 26.45 -13.83 -3.85
C ILE A 69 26.82 -12.68 -4.77
N ASN A 70 27.99 -12.06 -4.52
CA ASN A 70 28.43 -10.86 -5.21
C ASN A 70 27.46 -9.67 -5.03
N GLU A 71 27.06 -9.46 -3.81
CA GLU A 71 26.25 -8.31 -3.41
C GLU A 71 26.81 -7.00 -3.98
N ARG A 72 25.92 -6.15 -4.45
CA ARG A 72 26.29 -4.88 -5.05
C ARG A 72 25.71 -3.73 -4.26
N GLY A 73 26.55 -3.14 -3.42
CA GLY A 73 26.18 -1.92 -2.70
C GLY A 73 26.35 -0.68 -3.57
N ASP A 74 25.41 0.25 -3.42
CA ASP A 74 25.43 1.53 -4.13
C ASP A 74 25.00 2.70 -3.25
N LEU A 75 25.45 3.89 -3.63
CA LEU A 75 24.93 5.16 -3.11
C LEU A 75 23.97 5.75 -4.14
N ILE A 76 22.72 5.89 -3.74
CA ILE A 76 21.62 6.36 -4.57
C ILE A 76 21.28 7.77 -4.13
N THR A 77 21.46 8.75 -4.99
CA THR A 77 20.99 10.11 -4.74
C THR A 77 19.63 10.33 -5.37
N ARG A 78 18.81 11.15 -4.76
CA ARG A 78 17.48 11.45 -5.26
C ARG A 78 17.12 12.92 -5.08
N PHE A 79 16.43 13.46 -6.09
CA PHE A 79 15.93 14.82 -6.11
C PHE A 79 14.53 14.81 -6.64
N GLY A 80 13.62 15.48 -5.98
CA GLY A 80 12.24 15.48 -6.42
C GLY A 80 11.49 16.74 -6.08
N LEU A 81 10.42 16.93 -6.83
CA LEU A 81 9.41 17.97 -6.63
C LEU A 81 8.04 17.32 -6.51
N GLY A 82 7.17 17.92 -5.74
CA GLY A 82 5.79 17.47 -5.64
C GLY A 82 4.86 18.63 -5.32
N GLY A 83 3.58 18.40 -5.57
CA GLY A 83 2.54 19.36 -5.28
C GLY A 83 1.27 18.69 -4.79
N THR A 84 0.56 19.38 -3.93
CA THR A 84 -0.77 18.99 -3.46
C THR A 84 -1.76 20.12 -3.74
N TYR A 85 -2.96 19.73 -4.08
CA TYR A 85 -4.09 20.65 -4.19
C TYR A 85 -5.31 20.02 -3.53
N ALA A 86 -5.98 20.78 -2.66
CA ALA A 86 -7.21 20.32 -2.01
C ALA A 86 -8.18 21.50 -1.96
N ALA A 87 -9.34 21.34 -2.59
CA ALA A 87 -10.36 22.38 -2.63
C ALA A 87 -11.76 21.81 -2.47
N ARG A 88 -12.62 22.60 -1.85
CA ARG A 88 -14.05 22.40 -1.90
C ARG A 88 -14.56 22.95 -3.23
N VAL A 89 -15.14 22.09 -4.07
CA VAL A 89 -15.58 22.46 -5.42
C VAL A 89 -17.00 23.01 -5.39
N TYR A 90 -17.92 22.29 -4.78
CA TYR A 90 -19.33 22.68 -4.67
C TYR A 90 -19.98 22.03 -3.46
N GLY A 91 -20.67 22.80 -2.64
CA GLY A 91 -21.39 22.30 -1.47
C GLY A 91 -20.49 21.51 -0.52
N ARG A 92 -20.72 20.20 -0.40
CA ARG A 92 -19.94 19.28 0.43
C ARG A 92 -18.98 18.41 -0.38
N GLN A 93 -18.71 18.78 -1.62
CA GLN A 93 -17.81 18.07 -2.50
C GLN A 93 -16.40 18.67 -2.42
N SER A 94 -15.41 17.82 -2.32
CA SER A 94 -14.01 18.23 -2.30
C SER A 94 -13.16 17.39 -3.23
N VAL A 95 -12.17 18.02 -3.84
CA VAL A 95 -11.17 17.36 -4.69
C VAL A 95 -9.80 17.50 -4.03
N ARG A 96 -9.05 16.41 -4.05
CA ARG A 96 -7.65 16.37 -3.65
C ARG A 96 -6.83 15.84 -4.80
N LEU A 97 -5.75 16.54 -5.12
CA LEU A 97 -4.75 16.12 -6.10
C LEU A 97 -3.39 16.09 -5.42
N ASP A 98 -2.61 15.08 -5.69
CA ASP A 98 -1.19 14.99 -5.31
C ASP A 98 -0.40 14.52 -6.52
N ALA A 99 0.75 15.14 -6.77
CA ALA A 99 1.67 14.70 -7.81
C ALA A 99 3.10 14.90 -7.36
N PHE A 100 3.97 14.00 -7.76
CA PHE A 100 5.41 14.13 -7.57
C PHE A 100 6.19 13.57 -8.75
N GLY A 101 7.42 14.06 -8.92
CA GLY A 101 8.42 13.51 -9.81
C GLY A 101 9.76 13.47 -9.08
N GLU A 102 10.51 12.40 -9.25
CA GLU A 102 11.76 12.13 -8.59
C GLU A 102 12.77 11.53 -9.56
N TRP A 103 13.96 12.15 -9.65
CA TRP A 103 15.12 11.55 -10.29
C TRP A 103 15.92 10.76 -9.27
N ARG A 104 16.34 9.54 -9.63
CA ARG A 104 17.23 8.67 -8.87
C ARG A 104 18.47 8.37 -9.68
N ASP A 105 19.62 8.61 -9.08
CA ASP A 105 20.95 8.47 -9.65
C ASP A 105 21.75 7.44 -8.84
N TYR A 106 22.23 6.40 -9.50
CA TYR A 106 22.98 5.30 -8.92
C TYR A 106 24.46 5.46 -9.28
N GLN A 107 25.35 5.47 -8.30
CA GLN A 107 26.75 5.78 -8.57
C GLN A 107 27.52 4.66 -9.29
N LYS A 108 27.10 3.40 -9.12
CA LYS A 108 27.82 2.23 -9.66
C LYS A 108 26.97 1.40 -10.61
N LEU A 109 25.65 1.38 -10.40
CA LEU A 109 24.73 0.57 -11.17
C LEU A 109 24.06 1.42 -12.25
N ASP A 110 23.86 0.86 -13.43
CA ASP A 110 23.11 1.51 -14.53
C ASP A 110 21.59 1.36 -14.31
N LEU A 111 21.12 1.96 -13.20
CA LEU A 111 19.70 1.91 -12.80
C LEU A 111 19.07 3.32 -12.68
N ASP A 112 19.75 4.34 -13.20
CA ASP A 112 19.26 5.72 -13.17
C ASP A 112 17.89 5.82 -13.82
N HIS A 113 16.95 6.46 -13.13
CA HIS A 113 15.60 6.58 -13.64
C HIS A 113 14.85 7.77 -13.08
N PHE A 114 13.77 8.12 -13.76
CA PHE A 114 12.78 9.05 -13.28
C PHE A 114 11.56 8.26 -12.77
N ALA A 115 11.18 8.48 -11.51
CA ALA A 115 9.96 7.97 -10.92
C ALA A 115 8.94 9.10 -10.77
N TYR A 116 7.67 8.80 -10.93
CA TYR A 116 6.60 9.77 -10.69
C TYR A 116 5.35 9.11 -10.11
N GLY A 117 4.54 9.92 -9.46
CA GLY A 117 3.22 9.50 -9.01
C GLY A 117 2.22 10.64 -9.05
N THR A 118 0.98 10.28 -9.33
CA THR A 118 -0.16 11.19 -9.32
C THR A 118 -1.34 10.50 -8.64
N THR A 119 -2.01 11.22 -7.75
CA THR A 119 -3.26 10.77 -7.12
C THR A 119 -4.31 11.86 -7.29
N ALA A 120 -5.50 11.48 -7.72
CA ALA A 120 -6.67 12.33 -7.77
C ALA A 120 -7.79 11.68 -6.96
N GLU A 121 -8.38 12.40 -6.04
CA GLU A 121 -9.47 11.93 -5.21
C GLU A 121 -10.60 12.96 -5.22
N TRP A 122 -11.81 12.52 -5.48
CA TRP A 122 -13.03 13.30 -5.36
C TRP A 122 -13.90 12.69 -4.28
N LEU A 123 -14.07 13.45 -3.18
CA LEU A 123 -15.01 13.13 -2.12
C LEU A 123 -16.31 13.86 -2.44
N TRP A 124 -17.39 13.10 -2.57
CA TRP A 124 -18.70 13.64 -2.91
C TRP A 124 -19.75 13.28 -1.84
N GLU A 125 -20.57 14.24 -1.53
CA GLU A 125 -21.72 14.11 -0.65
C GLU A 125 -22.91 14.77 -1.36
N LEU A 126 -23.77 13.95 -1.97
CA LEU A 126 -24.92 14.44 -2.74
C LEU A 126 -26.08 14.78 -1.83
N THR A 127 -26.26 14.00 -0.76
CA THR A 127 -27.28 14.23 0.27
C THR A 127 -26.72 13.87 1.64
N ASN A 128 -27.46 14.11 2.70
CA ASN A 128 -27.10 13.65 4.06
C ASN A 128 -27.04 12.11 4.17
N SER A 129 -27.63 11.40 3.21
CA SER A 129 -27.70 9.93 3.22
C SER A 129 -26.87 9.27 2.14
N LEU A 130 -26.35 10.03 1.17
CA LEU A 130 -25.62 9.47 0.04
C LEU A 130 -24.29 10.21 -0.17
N ALA A 131 -23.21 9.51 0.09
CA ALA A 131 -21.83 10.01 -0.03
C ALA A 131 -20.90 8.93 -0.58
N GLY A 132 -19.75 9.34 -1.08
CA GLY A 132 -18.75 8.41 -1.56
C GLY A 132 -17.45 9.07 -1.98
N THR A 133 -16.62 8.28 -2.62
CA THR A 133 -15.31 8.70 -3.13
C THR A 133 -15.09 8.16 -4.53
N VAL A 134 -14.36 8.91 -5.35
CA VAL A 134 -13.77 8.44 -6.60
C VAL A 134 -12.30 8.75 -6.53
N GLY A 135 -11.46 7.76 -6.66
CA GLY A 135 -10.01 7.86 -6.62
C GLY A 135 -9.36 7.32 -7.87
N TRP A 136 -8.29 7.96 -8.29
CA TRP A 136 -7.40 7.47 -9.32
C TRP A 136 -5.96 7.72 -8.87
N ARG A 137 -5.10 6.71 -9.09
CA ARG A 137 -3.67 6.79 -8.76
C ARG A 137 -2.87 6.16 -9.90
N ARG A 138 -1.84 6.88 -10.34
CA ARG A 138 -0.82 6.36 -11.24
C ARG A 138 0.54 6.53 -10.61
N VAL A 139 1.35 5.47 -10.61
CA VAL A 139 2.73 5.49 -10.09
C VAL A 139 3.62 4.75 -11.08
N GLN A 140 4.75 5.36 -11.43
CA GLN A 140 5.83 4.69 -12.14
C GLN A 140 7.06 4.65 -11.25
N ARG A 141 7.66 3.49 -11.12
CA ARG A 141 8.86 3.25 -10.29
C ARG A 141 9.73 2.16 -10.89
N LEU A 142 10.97 2.09 -10.46
CA LEU A 142 11.80 0.90 -10.70
C LEU A 142 11.17 -0.30 -9.98
N GLU A 143 11.16 -1.45 -10.64
CA GLU A 143 10.77 -2.70 -9.99
C GLU A 143 11.75 -3.03 -8.87
N ASP A 144 11.24 -3.61 -7.77
CA ASP A 144 12.10 -4.05 -6.69
C ASP A 144 12.96 -5.25 -7.16
N PRO A 145 14.29 -5.15 -7.14
CA PRO A 145 15.16 -6.27 -7.52
C PRO A 145 14.91 -7.54 -6.69
N GLY A 146 14.37 -7.40 -5.48
CA GLY A 146 13.96 -8.52 -4.64
C GLY A 146 12.76 -9.29 -5.19
N GLU A 147 11.95 -8.69 -6.02
CA GLU A 147 10.78 -9.31 -6.66
C GLU A 147 11.09 -9.78 -8.07
N SER A 148 12.07 -9.18 -8.74
CA SER A 148 12.56 -9.57 -10.06
C SER A 148 13.78 -10.50 -9.92
N ARG A 149 13.80 -11.61 -10.66
CA ARG A 149 14.97 -12.50 -10.72
C ARG A 149 16.12 -11.95 -11.57
N VAL A 150 15.90 -10.83 -12.22
CA VAL A 150 16.86 -10.25 -13.16
C VAL A 150 17.25 -8.85 -12.72
N VAL A 151 18.53 -8.67 -12.43
CA VAL A 151 19.10 -7.36 -12.10
C VAL A 151 19.23 -6.53 -13.36
N ARG A 152 18.19 -5.82 -13.69
CA ARG A 152 18.14 -4.87 -14.81
C ARG A 152 17.21 -3.72 -14.50
N LYS A 153 17.35 -2.65 -15.24
CA LYS A 153 16.43 -1.52 -15.18
C LYS A 153 15.10 -1.93 -15.80
N GLN A 154 14.11 -2.16 -14.96
CA GLN A 154 12.75 -2.47 -15.35
C GLN A 154 11.80 -1.51 -14.65
N MET A 155 11.05 -0.75 -15.42
CA MET A 155 10.07 0.19 -14.88
C MET A 155 8.71 -0.47 -14.76
N VAL A 156 8.03 -0.21 -13.66
CA VAL A 156 6.65 -0.66 -13.42
C VAL A 156 5.77 0.56 -13.34
N THR A 157 4.70 0.56 -14.13
CA THR A 157 3.63 1.56 -14.08
C THR A 157 2.37 0.90 -13.52
N GLU A 158 1.86 1.44 -12.45
CA GLU A 158 0.63 0.99 -11.80
C GLU A 158 -0.44 2.07 -11.93
N ASP A 159 -1.56 1.74 -12.55
CA ASP A 159 -2.77 2.55 -12.62
C ASP A 159 -3.86 1.91 -11.78
N ARG A 160 -4.39 2.66 -10.82
CA ARG A 160 -5.47 2.22 -9.96
C ARG A 160 -6.63 3.18 -10.00
N PHE A 161 -7.83 2.66 -10.18
CA PHE A 161 -9.08 3.38 -10.06
C PHE A 161 -9.94 2.74 -8.97
N ASP A 162 -10.62 3.55 -8.19
CA ASP A 162 -11.58 3.10 -7.17
C ASP A 162 -12.74 4.10 -7.06
N ALA A 163 -13.97 3.60 -7.12
CA ALA A 163 -15.15 4.39 -6.89
C ALA A 163 -16.05 3.70 -5.86
N THR A 164 -16.44 4.43 -4.82
CA THR A 164 -17.27 3.91 -3.74
C THR A 164 -18.42 4.83 -3.41
N GLY A 165 -19.48 4.24 -2.91
CA GLY A 165 -20.64 4.95 -2.40
C GLY A 165 -21.22 4.27 -1.18
N ALA A 166 -21.82 5.06 -0.31
CA ALA A 166 -22.56 4.59 0.85
C ALA A 166 -23.92 5.31 0.90
N TYR A 167 -24.97 4.52 1.03
CA TYR A 167 -26.35 5.02 1.18
C TYR A 167 -26.88 4.65 2.56
N ARG A 168 -27.20 5.65 3.37
CA ARG A 168 -27.79 5.46 4.70
C ARG A 168 -29.27 5.16 4.56
N ILE A 169 -29.66 3.92 4.89
CA ILE A 169 -31.04 3.44 4.88
C ILE A 169 -31.77 3.91 6.14
N SER A 170 -31.08 3.87 7.27
CA SER A 170 -31.55 4.28 8.58
C SER A 170 -30.44 4.93 9.38
N PRO A 171 -30.69 5.49 10.58
CA PRO A 171 -29.61 6.01 11.43
C PRO A 171 -28.49 4.99 11.70
N ASP A 172 -28.85 3.70 11.80
CA ASP A 172 -27.97 2.62 12.24
C ASP A 172 -27.49 1.72 11.09
N PHE A 173 -28.06 1.84 9.88
CA PHE A 173 -27.70 0.97 8.76
C PHE A 173 -27.39 1.75 7.49
N ARG A 174 -26.34 1.32 6.79
CA ARG A 174 -26.00 1.81 5.46
C ARG A 174 -25.69 0.67 4.49
N LEU A 175 -26.05 0.85 3.24
CA LEU A 175 -25.55 0.05 2.12
C LEU A 175 -24.26 0.67 1.64
N THR A 176 -23.31 -0.18 1.29
CA THR A 176 -22.04 0.21 0.66
C THR A 176 -21.92 -0.47 -0.70
N GLY A 177 -21.26 0.20 -1.63
CA GLY A 177 -20.98 -0.36 -2.94
C GLY A 177 -19.76 0.29 -3.56
N GLY A 178 -19.12 -0.39 -4.48
CA GLY A 178 -17.96 0.17 -5.17
C GLY A 178 -17.48 -0.71 -6.29
N ILE A 179 -16.67 -0.10 -7.14
CA ILE A 179 -15.92 -0.74 -8.21
C ILE A 179 -14.49 -0.27 -8.14
N GLY A 180 -13.55 -1.14 -8.52
CA GLY A 180 -12.14 -0.79 -8.62
C GLY A 180 -11.49 -1.49 -9.79
N SER A 181 -10.40 -0.93 -10.29
CA SER A 181 -9.53 -1.59 -11.27
C SER A 181 -8.07 -1.34 -10.93
N LEU A 182 -7.25 -2.30 -11.30
CA LEU A 182 -5.80 -2.25 -11.23
C LEU A 182 -5.24 -2.66 -12.59
N HIS A 183 -4.38 -1.81 -13.14
CA HIS A 183 -3.61 -2.09 -14.33
C HIS A 183 -2.13 -1.94 -14.00
N VAL A 184 -1.34 -2.99 -14.23
CA VAL A 184 0.10 -2.98 -13.98
C VAL A 184 0.81 -3.32 -15.27
N GLU A 185 1.63 -2.40 -15.76
CA GLU A 185 2.45 -2.54 -16.95
C GLU A 185 3.93 -2.56 -16.54
N ARG A 186 4.68 -3.50 -17.10
CA ARG A 186 6.14 -3.59 -16.92
C ARG A 186 6.82 -3.34 -18.24
N ASP A 187 7.79 -2.42 -18.23
CA ASP A 187 8.66 -2.15 -19.38
C ASP A 187 9.82 -3.15 -19.38
N ASP A 188 9.59 -4.29 -20.02
CA ASP A 188 10.60 -5.32 -20.19
C ASP A 188 11.03 -5.42 -21.67
N PRO A 189 12.22 -4.94 -22.04
CA PRO A 189 12.66 -4.93 -23.43
C PRO A 189 12.97 -6.31 -24.01
N LEU A 190 13.05 -7.36 -23.18
CA LEU A 190 13.41 -8.71 -23.60
C LEU A 190 12.22 -9.67 -23.62
N ARG A 191 11.09 -9.28 -23.05
CA ARG A 191 9.87 -10.10 -22.96
C ARG A 191 8.67 -9.27 -23.38
N ALA A 192 7.66 -9.91 -23.96
CA ALA A 192 6.34 -9.29 -24.01
C ALA A 192 5.91 -9.00 -22.56
N ALA A 193 5.93 -7.73 -22.17
CA ALA A 193 5.79 -7.34 -20.78
C ALA A 193 4.47 -7.88 -20.21
N PRO A 194 4.48 -8.65 -19.13
CA PRO A 194 3.25 -9.16 -18.55
C PRO A 194 2.44 -7.96 -18.01
N THR A 195 1.30 -7.73 -18.62
CA THR A 195 0.33 -6.73 -18.20
C THR A 195 -0.74 -7.40 -17.38
N THR A 196 -0.94 -6.95 -16.17
CA THR A 196 -2.02 -7.42 -15.29
C THR A 196 -3.18 -6.44 -15.35
N ASN A 197 -4.38 -6.97 -15.59
CA ASN A 197 -5.61 -6.19 -15.57
C ASN A 197 -6.59 -6.84 -14.61
N ASP A 198 -6.91 -6.17 -13.55
CA ASP A 198 -7.87 -6.64 -12.56
C ASP A 198 -9.01 -5.65 -12.41
N TRP A 199 -10.22 -6.15 -12.23
CA TRP A 199 -11.31 -5.34 -11.76
C TRP A 199 -12.09 -6.03 -10.64
N VAL A 200 -12.72 -5.26 -9.78
CA VAL A 200 -13.51 -5.76 -8.67
C VAL A 200 -14.76 -4.91 -8.48
N ALA A 201 -15.88 -5.57 -8.27
CA ALA A 201 -17.09 -4.98 -7.74
C ALA A 201 -17.29 -5.44 -6.30
N ARG A 202 -17.78 -4.54 -5.44
CA ARG A 202 -18.09 -4.85 -4.05
C ARG A 202 -19.43 -4.28 -3.65
N GLY A 203 -20.10 -4.97 -2.73
CA GLY A 203 -21.34 -4.53 -2.15
C GLY A 203 -21.46 -5.02 -0.72
N GLY A 204 -22.13 -4.28 0.13
CA GLY A 204 -22.25 -4.66 1.52
C GLY A 204 -23.33 -3.91 2.28
N ILE A 205 -23.56 -4.39 3.49
CA ILE A 205 -24.40 -3.73 4.48
C ILE A 205 -23.59 -3.55 5.75
N GLU A 206 -23.69 -2.38 6.36
CA GLU A 206 -23.00 -2.05 7.59
C GLU A 206 -23.97 -1.53 8.64
N TYR A 207 -23.79 -2.02 9.85
CA TYR A 207 -24.34 -1.43 11.06
C TYR A 207 -23.40 -0.31 11.53
N VAL A 208 -23.96 0.85 11.83
CA VAL A 208 -23.23 2.04 12.30
C VAL A 208 -23.77 2.41 13.68
N SER A 209 -22.95 2.27 14.71
CA SER A 209 -23.33 2.67 16.06
C SER A 209 -23.34 4.20 16.24
N GLY A 210 -23.97 4.69 17.29
CA GLY A 210 -23.98 6.12 17.64
C GLY A 210 -22.59 6.75 17.85
N LEU A 211 -21.53 5.95 18.06
CA LEU A 211 -20.13 6.36 18.13
C LEU A 211 -19.41 6.25 16.78
N ALA A 212 -20.14 6.08 15.68
CA ALA A 212 -19.63 5.85 14.34
C ALA A 212 -18.74 4.58 14.19
N ASN A 213 -18.87 3.64 15.11
CA ASN A 213 -18.28 2.31 14.94
C ASN A 213 -19.08 1.51 13.92
N THR A 214 -18.41 0.74 13.09
CA THR A 214 -19.06 -0.03 12.03
C THR A 214 -18.75 -1.52 12.14
N VAL A 215 -19.75 -2.33 11.86
CA VAL A 215 -19.63 -3.77 11.61
C VAL A 215 -20.43 -4.07 10.36
N GLY A 216 -19.84 -4.75 9.40
CA GLY A 216 -20.49 -5.00 8.11
C GLY A 216 -20.25 -6.38 7.54
N LEU A 217 -21.10 -6.73 6.60
CA LEU A 217 -20.91 -7.86 5.69
C LEU A 217 -20.63 -7.31 4.30
N GLU A 218 -19.53 -7.76 3.70
CA GLU A 218 -19.09 -7.37 2.37
C GLU A 218 -19.02 -8.58 1.46
N LEU A 219 -19.51 -8.42 0.25
CA LEU A 219 -19.37 -9.35 -0.85
C LEU A 219 -18.49 -8.69 -1.92
N ARG A 220 -17.56 -9.44 -2.51
CA ARG A 220 -16.74 -9.01 -3.64
C ARG A 220 -16.81 -10.02 -4.76
N TYR A 221 -16.79 -9.50 -5.96
CA TYR A 221 -16.62 -10.25 -7.20
C TYR A 221 -15.61 -9.51 -8.07
N GLY A 222 -14.62 -10.22 -8.60
CA GLY A 222 -13.62 -9.64 -9.47
C GLY A 222 -13.15 -10.64 -10.50
N GLU A 223 -12.59 -10.12 -11.56
CA GLU A 223 -11.93 -10.87 -12.62
C GLU A 223 -10.58 -10.22 -12.89
N GLY A 224 -9.61 -11.03 -13.28
CA GLY A 224 -8.30 -10.53 -13.63
C GLY A 224 -7.57 -11.48 -14.57
N ASP A 225 -6.48 -10.94 -15.11
CA ASP A 225 -5.54 -11.67 -15.93
C ASP A 225 -4.21 -11.81 -15.17
N ALA A 226 -3.71 -13.03 -15.06
CA ALA A 226 -2.37 -13.32 -14.54
C ALA A 226 -1.52 -13.91 -15.68
N PRO A 227 -0.93 -13.08 -16.54
CA PRO A 227 -0.08 -13.58 -17.61
C PRO A 227 1.20 -14.17 -17.02
N VAL A 228 1.49 -15.41 -17.33
CA VAL A 228 2.74 -16.08 -16.97
C VAL A 228 3.50 -16.37 -18.27
N GLU A 229 4.73 -15.87 -18.35
CA GLU A 229 5.63 -16.16 -19.45
C GLU A 229 6.79 -17.00 -18.92
N ASP A 230 6.85 -18.27 -19.29
CA ASP A 230 7.98 -19.13 -18.98
C ASP A 230 8.99 -19.12 -20.13
N ILE A 231 10.23 -18.76 -19.83
CA ILE A 231 11.34 -18.67 -20.80
C ILE A 231 11.72 -20.04 -21.34
N PHE A 232 11.46 -21.12 -20.60
CA PHE A 232 11.93 -22.47 -20.94
C PHE A 232 10.88 -23.32 -21.66
N VAL A 233 9.60 -23.04 -21.50
CA VAL A 233 8.51 -23.91 -21.99
C VAL A 233 7.71 -23.27 -23.11
N GLY A 234 7.94 -21.98 -23.37
CA GLY A 234 7.15 -21.23 -24.34
C GLY A 234 5.88 -20.64 -23.74
N PHE A 235 5.11 -20.01 -24.58
CA PHE A 235 3.95 -19.20 -24.24
C PHE A 235 2.88 -19.96 -23.44
N PHE A 236 2.61 -19.54 -22.21
CA PHE A 236 1.40 -19.91 -21.48
C PHE A 236 0.29 -18.92 -21.84
N PRO A 237 -0.93 -19.41 -22.14
CA PRO A 237 -2.04 -18.51 -22.40
C PRO A 237 -2.32 -17.63 -21.20
N ALA A 238 -2.83 -16.43 -21.46
CA ALA A 238 -3.22 -15.50 -20.40
C ALA A 238 -4.18 -16.21 -19.43
N ASN A 239 -3.70 -16.46 -18.22
CA ASN A 239 -4.50 -17.14 -17.21
C ASN A 239 -5.50 -16.16 -16.61
N ARG A 240 -6.73 -16.28 -17.05
CA ARG A 240 -7.85 -15.54 -16.47
C ARG A 240 -8.29 -16.18 -15.18
N TYR A 241 -8.60 -15.34 -14.21
CA TYR A 241 -9.18 -15.81 -12.97
C TYR A 241 -10.44 -15.03 -12.61
N THR A 242 -11.30 -15.70 -11.86
CA THR A 242 -12.44 -15.10 -11.19
C THR A 242 -12.23 -15.19 -9.68
N GLN A 243 -12.45 -14.11 -8.97
CA GLN A 243 -12.37 -14.09 -7.50
C GLN A 243 -13.70 -13.71 -6.89
N LYS A 244 -14.09 -14.44 -5.85
CA LYS A 244 -15.31 -14.20 -5.06
C LYS A 244 -14.91 -14.15 -3.58
N ASP A 245 -15.36 -13.13 -2.85
CA ASP A 245 -15.09 -13.01 -1.42
C ASP A 245 -16.38 -12.75 -0.65
N VAL A 246 -16.44 -13.31 0.55
CA VAL A 246 -17.43 -12.98 1.59
C VAL A 246 -16.66 -12.61 2.84
N ALA A 247 -16.88 -11.41 3.39
CA ALA A 247 -16.11 -10.94 4.52
C ALA A 247 -16.93 -10.13 5.52
N LEU A 248 -16.56 -10.24 6.79
CA LEU A 248 -16.93 -9.31 7.83
C LEU A 248 -15.96 -8.14 7.85
N THR A 249 -16.48 -6.93 7.95
CA THR A 249 -15.72 -5.69 8.10
C THR A 249 -15.95 -5.08 9.46
N LEU A 250 -14.93 -4.49 10.02
CA LEU A 250 -14.97 -3.88 11.34
C LEU A 250 -14.18 -2.57 11.33
N ALA A 251 -14.77 -1.48 11.82
CA ALA A 251 -14.04 -0.28 12.21
C ALA A 251 -14.56 0.18 13.57
N TYR A 252 -13.75 0.00 14.59
CA TYR A 252 -14.17 0.15 15.98
C TYR A 252 -13.21 1.02 16.77
N THR A 253 -13.73 2.06 17.40
CA THR A 253 -13.02 2.90 18.36
C THR A 253 -13.37 2.40 19.77
N LEU A 254 -12.50 1.55 20.31
CA LEU A 254 -12.68 0.94 21.62
C LEU A 254 -12.56 1.97 22.75
N SER A 255 -11.69 2.96 22.58
CA SER A 255 -11.50 4.10 23.47
C SER A 255 -10.94 5.28 22.66
N ALA A 256 -10.74 6.42 23.30
CA ALA A 256 -10.07 7.57 22.67
C ALA A 256 -8.67 7.21 22.13
N ASP A 257 -8.03 6.21 22.73
CA ASP A 257 -6.66 5.82 22.48
C ASP A 257 -6.51 4.50 21.72
N LEU A 258 -7.59 3.75 21.50
CA LEU A 258 -7.52 2.40 20.90
C LEU A 258 -8.53 2.26 19.75
N ARG A 259 -8.01 2.05 18.54
CA ARG A 259 -8.81 1.86 17.33
C ARG A 259 -8.46 0.53 16.67
N LEU A 260 -9.48 -0.19 16.28
CA LEU A 260 -9.37 -1.45 15.56
C LEU A 260 -10.09 -1.33 14.22
N ARG A 261 -9.42 -1.73 13.15
CA ARG A 261 -10.02 -1.89 11.82
C ARG A 261 -9.70 -3.27 11.31
N GLY A 262 -10.62 -3.87 10.61
CA GLY A 262 -10.36 -5.20 10.09
C GLY A 262 -11.35 -5.63 9.03
N ARG A 263 -10.91 -6.58 8.25
CA ARG A 263 -11.69 -7.37 7.31
C ARG A 263 -11.25 -8.82 7.48
N LEU A 264 -12.18 -9.72 7.67
CA LEU A 264 -11.92 -11.15 7.77
C LEU A 264 -12.99 -11.90 7.00
N GLY A 265 -12.59 -12.75 6.08
CA GLY A 265 -13.50 -13.44 5.20
C GLY A 265 -12.94 -14.71 4.62
N HIS A 266 -13.65 -15.22 3.63
CA HIS A 266 -13.25 -16.35 2.82
C HIS A 266 -13.22 -15.90 1.36
N SER A 267 -12.15 -16.30 0.67
CA SER A 267 -11.91 -15.98 -0.74
C SER A 267 -11.81 -17.26 -1.54
N TRP A 268 -12.44 -17.24 -2.71
CA TRP A 268 -12.32 -18.27 -3.76
C TRP A 268 -11.74 -17.58 -4.99
N ARG A 269 -10.65 -18.13 -5.54
CA ARG A 269 -10.08 -17.72 -6.82
C ARG A 269 -10.00 -18.94 -7.71
N GLU A 270 -10.65 -18.88 -8.86
CA GLU A 270 -10.78 -19.95 -9.85
C GLU A 270 -10.06 -19.53 -11.13
N TYR A 271 -9.12 -20.34 -11.61
CA TYR A 271 -8.38 -20.10 -12.85
C TYR A 271 -9.01 -20.87 -14.00
N THR A 272 -9.17 -20.21 -15.17
CA THR A 272 -9.85 -20.82 -16.32
C THR A 272 -9.02 -21.95 -16.94
N ASP A 273 -7.71 -21.76 -17.04
CA ASP A 273 -6.84 -22.65 -17.81
C ASP A 273 -5.99 -23.58 -16.93
N VAL A 274 -5.90 -23.30 -15.61
CA VAL A 274 -5.05 -24.03 -14.64
C VAL A 274 -5.80 -24.27 -13.32
N PRO A 275 -6.85 -25.11 -13.31
CA PRO A 275 -7.68 -25.31 -12.10
C PRO A 275 -6.92 -25.87 -10.90
N GLU A 276 -5.78 -26.54 -11.11
CA GLU A 276 -4.91 -27.03 -10.05
C GLU A 276 -4.26 -25.91 -9.21
N SER A 277 -4.30 -24.69 -9.72
CA SER A 277 -3.82 -23.49 -9.04
C SER A 277 -4.93 -22.69 -8.36
N ASP A 278 -6.15 -23.21 -8.33
CA ASP A 278 -7.27 -22.57 -7.64
C ASP A 278 -6.96 -22.36 -6.17
N PHE A 279 -7.51 -21.28 -5.63
CA PHE A 279 -7.38 -20.96 -4.22
C PHE A 279 -8.75 -20.94 -3.54
N SER A 280 -8.80 -21.53 -2.35
CA SER A 280 -9.94 -21.40 -1.44
C SER A 280 -9.42 -21.30 -0.01
N GLY A 281 -9.69 -20.19 0.67
CA GLY A 281 -9.15 -20.01 2.02
C GLY A 281 -9.60 -18.72 2.69
N THR A 282 -9.30 -18.67 3.99
CA THR A 282 -9.54 -17.47 4.79
C THR A 282 -8.56 -16.36 4.37
N THR A 283 -9.08 -15.17 4.11
CA THR A 283 -8.31 -13.95 3.84
C THR A 283 -8.73 -12.85 4.80
N GLY A 284 -7.86 -11.90 5.02
CA GLY A 284 -8.20 -10.78 5.87
C GLY A 284 -7.04 -9.87 6.18
N ARG A 285 -7.37 -8.73 6.76
CA ARG A 285 -6.42 -7.76 7.28
C ARG A 285 -6.96 -7.17 8.57
N GLY A 286 -6.08 -6.98 9.54
CA GLY A 286 -6.34 -6.30 10.80
C GLY A 286 -5.34 -5.19 11.04
N LEU A 287 -5.82 -4.06 11.54
CA LEU A 287 -5.02 -2.92 11.96
C LEU A 287 -5.48 -2.49 13.35
N LEU A 288 -4.57 -2.50 14.30
CA LEU A 288 -4.80 -1.97 15.65
C LEU A 288 -3.87 -0.78 15.87
N GLU A 289 -4.45 0.37 16.15
CA GLU A 289 -3.76 1.59 16.53
C GLU A 289 -3.99 1.83 18.03
N TRP A 290 -2.91 1.85 18.79
CA TRP A 290 -2.95 2.10 20.23
C TRP A 290 -2.07 3.30 20.60
N ARG A 291 -2.73 4.36 21.03
CA ARG A 291 -2.05 5.57 21.52
C ARG A 291 -1.81 5.44 23.02
N LEU A 292 -0.54 5.36 23.42
CA LEU A 292 -0.15 5.33 24.81
C LEU A 292 0.25 6.74 25.26
N GLY A 293 -0.66 7.41 25.96
CA GLY A 293 -0.53 8.81 26.29
C GLY A 293 -0.53 9.71 25.05
N SER A 294 0.05 10.90 25.17
CA SER A 294 0.05 11.90 24.08
C SER A 294 1.20 11.76 23.08
N LYS A 295 2.19 10.90 23.35
CA LYS A 295 3.46 10.88 22.62
C LYS A 295 3.75 9.57 21.89
N THR A 296 3.09 8.50 22.24
CA THR A 296 3.45 7.16 21.76
C THR A 296 2.28 6.52 21.03
N LEU A 297 2.52 6.06 19.81
CA LEU A 297 1.56 5.32 18.99
C LEU A 297 2.14 3.95 18.65
N PHE A 298 1.47 2.90 19.05
CA PHE A 298 1.70 1.53 18.59
C PHE A 298 0.76 1.21 17.42
N ILE A 299 1.29 0.49 16.44
CA ILE A 299 0.56 0.03 15.28
C ILE A 299 0.83 -1.47 15.14
N PHE A 300 -0.24 -2.27 15.11
CA PHE A 300 -0.16 -3.70 14.86
C PHE A 300 -0.94 -4.01 13.60
N GLU A 301 -0.31 -4.72 12.68
CA GLU A 301 -0.93 -5.14 11.43
C GLU A 301 -0.83 -6.66 11.30
N ALA A 302 -1.86 -7.26 10.73
CA ALA A 302 -1.83 -8.65 10.30
C ALA A 302 -2.56 -8.76 8.97
N VAL A 303 -2.04 -9.57 8.06
CA VAL A 303 -2.64 -9.78 6.74
C VAL A 303 -2.55 -11.24 6.32
N ARG A 304 -3.58 -11.72 5.66
CA ARG A 304 -3.53 -12.87 4.77
C ARG A 304 -4.28 -12.52 3.50
N ALA A 305 -3.58 -12.53 2.38
CA ALA A 305 -4.12 -12.15 1.08
C ALA A 305 -3.65 -13.11 -0.01
N VAL A 306 -4.40 -13.15 -1.10
CA VAL A 306 -3.99 -13.76 -2.35
C VAL A 306 -3.78 -12.63 -3.32
N ASP A 307 -2.52 -12.30 -3.53
CA ASP A 307 -2.15 -11.19 -4.38
C ASP A 307 -1.91 -11.66 -5.82
N PRO A 308 -2.28 -10.85 -6.83
CA PRO A 308 -1.80 -11.06 -8.18
C PRO A 308 -0.27 -10.91 -8.17
N ILE A 309 0.40 -11.64 -9.05
CA ILE A 309 1.84 -11.72 -8.99
C ILE A 309 2.52 -10.51 -9.60
N ILE A 310 3.63 -10.18 -8.97
CA ILE A 310 4.66 -9.29 -9.49
C ILE A 310 5.77 -10.09 -10.20
N ASP A 311 5.96 -11.37 -9.84
CA ASP A 311 7.02 -12.23 -10.38
C ASP A 311 6.49 -13.10 -11.54
N ALA A 312 7.24 -13.20 -12.62
CA ALA A 312 6.85 -13.90 -13.85
C ALA A 312 6.62 -15.42 -13.69
N ASP A 313 6.97 -16.00 -12.56
CA ASP A 313 7.03 -17.44 -12.38
C ASP A 313 5.87 -18.06 -11.58
N ALA A 314 4.84 -17.31 -11.23
CA ALA A 314 3.71 -17.87 -10.51
C ALA A 314 2.40 -17.17 -10.87
N LEU A 315 1.25 -17.79 -10.62
CA LEU A 315 -0.08 -17.23 -10.89
C LEU A 315 -0.61 -16.33 -9.79
N HIS A 316 -0.26 -16.69 -8.54
CA HIS A 316 -0.58 -15.87 -7.37
C HIS A 316 0.34 -16.17 -6.20
N VAL A 317 0.33 -15.29 -5.22
CA VAL A 317 1.06 -15.44 -3.95
C VAL A 317 0.05 -15.53 -2.80
N ASP A 318 0.04 -16.66 -2.04
CA ASP A 318 -0.60 -16.70 -0.72
C ASP A 318 0.35 -16.02 0.27
N ARG A 319 0.03 -14.78 0.62
CA ARG A 319 0.80 -13.93 1.50
C ARG A 319 0.22 -13.92 2.89
N ARG A 320 1.08 -14.11 3.88
CA ARG A 320 0.76 -14.05 5.31
C ARG A 320 1.77 -13.19 6.02
N GLY A 321 1.34 -12.12 6.64
CA GLY A 321 2.25 -11.17 7.26
C GLY A 321 1.73 -10.58 8.55
N MET A 322 2.66 -10.11 9.38
CA MET A 322 2.39 -9.29 10.54
C MET A 322 3.44 -8.19 10.66
N ALA A 323 3.04 -7.06 11.19
CA ALA A 323 3.97 -5.99 11.50
C ALA A 323 3.61 -5.33 12.84
N VAL A 324 4.63 -4.87 13.52
CA VAL A 324 4.52 -4.09 14.75
C VAL A 324 5.32 -2.82 14.58
N GLY A 325 4.69 -1.68 14.81
CA GLY A 325 5.30 -0.37 14.72
C GLY A 325 5.14 0.42 16.00
N LEU A 326 6.12 1.25 16.28
CA LEU A 326 6.14 2.22 17.36
C LEU A 326 6.55 3.57 16.79
N ASN A 327 5.78 4.62 17.07
CA ASN A 327 6.16 6.01 16.84
C ASN A 327 6.15 6.76 18.16
N TRP A 328 7.23 7.43 18.48
CA TRP A 328 7.39 8.22 19.70
C TRP A 328 7.76 9.67 19.41
N ALA A 329 6.84 10.58 19.70
CA ALA A 329 7.06 12.02 19.64
C ALA A 329 7.86 12.49 20.86
N ALA A 330 9.19 12.41 20.80
CA ALA A 330 10.06 12.83 21.89
C ALA A 330 9.83 14.31 22.23
N THR A 331 9.69 15.15 21.20
CA THR A 331 9.29 16.55 21.29
C THR A 331 8.25 16.87 20.21
N VAL A 332 7.75 18.09 20.15
CA VAL A 332 6.88 18.59 19.09
C VAL A 332 7.58 18.64 17.71
N LYS A 333 8.91 18.57 17.69
CA LYS A 333 9.74 18.66 16.47
C LYS A 333 10.52 17.38 16.16
N LEU A 334 10.55 16.41 17.06
CA LEU A 334 11.39 15.23 16.94
C LEU A 334 10.58 13.97 17.20
N VAL A 335 10.55 13.10 16.21
CA VAL A 335 9.85 11.81 16.24
C VAL A 335 10.85 10.70 15.97
N PHE A 336 10.78 9.63 16.74
CA PHE A 336 11.47 8.39 16.50
C PHE A 336 10.46 7.28 16.21
N GLY A 337 10.84 6.33 15.38
CA GLY A 337 10.03 5.15 15.18
C GLY A 337 10.85 3.90 14.96
N ALA A 338 10.21 2.79 15.27
CA ALA A 338 10.72 1.45 15.01
C ALA A 338 9.60 0.60 14.42
N ARG A 339 9.90 -0.22 13.44
CA ARG A 339 8.97 -1.17 12.86
C ARG A 339 9.67 -2.50 12.62
N TYR A 340 8.99 -3.57 12.94
CA TYR A 340 9.34 -4.93 12.53
C TYR A 340 8.21 -5.49 11.70
N ALA A 341 8.52 -6.12 10.57
CA ALA A 341 7.59 -6.86 9.75
C ALA A 341 8.14 -8.27 9.48
N HIS A 342 7.22 -9.22 9.51
CA HIS A 342 7.46 -10.63 9.15
C HIS A 342 6.42 -11.03 8.12
N GLU A 343 6.85 -11.64 7.03
CA GLU A 343 5.96 -12.05 5.95
C GLU A 343 6.41 -13.39 5.36
N ARG A 344 5.45 -14.28 5.13
CA ARG A 344 5.64 -15.53 4.39
C ARG A 344 4.87 -15.46 3.09
N ARG A 345 5.50 -15.86 2.00
CA ARG A 345 4.97 -15.86 0.64
C ARG A 345 5.09 -17.25 0.04
N ILE A 346 3.96 -17.85 -0.33
CA ILE A 346 3.91 -19.12 -1.05
C ILE A 346 3.49 -18.81 -2.47
N TYR A 347 4.35 -19.12 -3.45
CA TYR A 347 4.13 -18.87 -4.87
C TYR A 347 3.44 -20.07 -5.49
N VAL A 348 2.22 -19.87 -5.97
CA VAL A 348 1.37 -20.95 -6.52
C VAL A 348 1.27 -20.79 -8.03
N GLY A 349 1.31 -21.93 -8.74
CA GLY A 349 1.17 -21.97 -10.18
C GLY A 349 2.46 -21.70 -10.94
N ASP A 350 3.63 -21.96 -10.34
CA ASP A 350 4.92 -21.96 -11.05
C ASP A 350 4.95 -23.12 -12.05
N PRO A 351 4.98 -22.84 -13.37
CA PRO A 351 4.96 -23.88 -14.39
C PRO A 351 6.19 -24.79 -14.34
N SER A 352 7.35 -24.25 -13.98
CA SER A 352 8.59 -25.01 -13.88
C SER A 352 8.56 -26.00 -12.72
N ALA A 353 8.02 -25.59 -11.58
CA ALA A 353 7.80 -26.48 -10.45
C ALA A 353 6.79 -27.58 -10.76
N GLN A 354 5.72 -27.26 -11.47
CA GLN A 354 4.69 -28.23 -11.86
C GLN A 354 5.24 -29.27 -12.85
N LEU A 355 5.97 -28.86 -13.87
CA LEU A 355 6.53 -29.76 -14.90
C LEU A 355 7.66 -30.64 -14.37
N LEU A 356 8.49 -30.14 -13.49
CA LEU A 356 9.64 -30.84 -12.96
C LEU A 356 9.36 -31.57 -11.64
N GLY A 357 8.15 -31.42 -11.07
CA GLY A 357 7.77 -31.98 -9.78
C GLY A 357 8.55 -31.38 -8.62
N GLY A 358 9.01 -30.14 -8.75
CA GLY A 358 9.73 -29.40 -7.74
C GLY A 358 8.82 -28.86 -6.62
N PRO A 359 9.38 -28.46 -5.48
CA PRO A 359 8.61 -27.79 -4.43
C PRO A 359 8.17 -26.41 -4.89
N LEU A 360 6.97 -25.98 -4.46
CA LEU A 360 6.57 -24.59 -4.60
C LEU A 360 7.56 -23.68 -3.87
N ARG A 361 7.80 -22.51 -4.44
CA ARG A 361 8.62 -21.49 -3.79
C ARG A 361 7.92 -20.97 -2.55
N ASP A 362 8.64 -20.94 -1.44
CA ASP A 362 8.18 -20.51 -0.11
C ASP A 362 9.26 -19.59 0.46
N ASP A 363 8.93 -18.31 0.54
CA ASP A 363 9.82 -17.27 1.02
C ASP A 363 9.36 -16.75 2.37
N THR A 364 10.30 -16.52 3.27
CA THR A 364 10.09 -15.80 4.53
C THR A 364 10.91 -14.52 4.49
N LEU A 365 10.27 -13.40 4.76
CA LEU A 365 10.89 -12.08 4.76
C LEU A 365 10.81 -11.46 6.14
N HIS A 366 11.90 -10.85 6.57
CA HIS A 366 11.98 -10.04 7.78
C HIS A 366 12.48 -8.65 7.42
N LEU A 367 11.87 -7.65 8.03
CA LEU A 367 12.30 -6.25 7.88
C LEU A 367 12.27 -5.54 9.23
N TRP A 368 13.40 -5.00 9.62
CA TRP A 368 13.53 -4.01 10.67
C TRP A 368 13.73 -2.64 10.07
N ARG A 369 12.96 -1.66 10.53
CA ARG A 369 13.14 -0.25 10.17
C ARG A 369 13.19 0.60 11.42
N LEU A 370 14.26 1.36 11.57
CA LEU A 370 14.36 2.44 12.54
C LEU A 370 14.34 3.76 11.80
N HIS A 371 13.60 4.73 12.31
CA HIS A 371 13.58 6.05 11.68
C HIS A 371 13.57 7.18 12.71
N ALA A 372 14.10 8.33 12.31
CA ALA A 372 14.02 9.57 13.03
C ALA A 372 13.59 10.68 12.08
N GLY A 373 12.71 11.56 12.55
CA GLY A 373 12.24 12.74 11.84
C GLY A 373 12.41 13.98 12.72
N TRP A 374 12.93 15.05 12.13
CA TRP A 374 13.15 16.31 12.79
C TRP A 374 12.63 17.47 11.95
N GLU A 375 11.81 18.34 12.54
CA GLU A 375 11.28 19.57 11.94
C GLU A 375 11.90 20.78 12.63
N PRO A 376 13.10 21.23 12.20
CA PRO A 376 13.76 22.38 12.82
C PRO A 376 12.92 23.65 12.74
N GLU A 377 12.25 23.84 11.59
CA GLU A 377 11.36 24.96 11.29
C GLU A 377 10.14 24.47 10.50
N ARG A 378 9.11 25.33 10.39
CA ARG A 378 7.81 24.99 9.77
C ARG A 378 7.88 24.47 8.33
N HIS A 379 8.96 24.78 7.60
CA HIS A 379 9.12 24.45 6.20
C HIS A 379 10.11 23.30 5.94
N TRP A 380 10.94 22.99 6.93
CA TRP A 380 12.01 22.04 6.82
C TRP A 380 11.71 20.75 7.55
N GLN A 381 11.92 19.65 6.86
CA GLN A 381 11.86 18.34 7.46
C GLN A 381 13.12 17.56 7.09
N VAL A 382 13.78 17.04 8.11
CA VAL A 382 14.94 16.14 7.98
C VAL A 382 14.50 14.78 8.46
N SER A 383 14.81 13.73 7.71
CA SER A 383 14.55 12.37 8.17
C SER A 383 15.70 11.44 7.83
N THR A 384 15.89 10.44 8.68
CA THR A 384 16.83 9.34 8.43
C THR A 384 16.16 8.03 8.78
N SER A 385 16.51 6.98 8.05
CA SER A 385 16.11 5.60 8.37
C SER A 385 17.27 4.63 8.22
N LEU A 386 17.19 3.55 9.00
CA LEU A 386 18.00 2.34 8.88
C LEU A 386 17.04 1.19 8.63
N ASP A 387 17.20 0.53 7.50
CA ASP A 387 16.45 -0.65 7.10
C ASP A 387 17.40 -1.86 7.11
N ILE A 388 17.01 -2.93 7.79
CA ILE A 388 17.71 -4.21 7.81
C ILE A 388 16.68 -5.25 7.40
N GLY A 389 16.92 -5.91 6.28
CA GLY A 389 15.99 -6.89 5.75
C GLY A 389 16.70 -8.15 5.30
N ASP A 390 15.98 -9.26 5.39
CA ASP A 390 16.41 -10.55 4.87
C ASP A 390 15.25 -11.30 4.22
N ARG A 391 15.60 -12.16 3.28
CA ARG A 391 14.71 -13.16 2.69
C ARG A 391 15.35 -14.54 2.76
N GLU A 392 14.64 -15.48 3.37
CA GLU A 392 14.93 -16.90 3.32
C GLU A 392 13.97 -17.57 2.32
N SER A 393 14.49 -18.32 1.37
CA SER A 393 13.73 -19.06 0.35
C SER A 393 14.14 -20.51 0.32
N ASN A 394 13.21 -21.41 0.00
CA ASN A 394 13.52 -22.80 -0.28
C ASN A 394 14.12 -23.01 -1.69
N ILE A 395 14.15 -21.98 -2.52
CA ILE A 395 14.75 -22.01 -3.85
C ILE A 395 16.17 -21.44 -3.79
N LEU A 396 17.12 -22.20 -4.33
CA LEU A 396 18.53 -21.81 -4.36
C LEU A 396 18.71 -20.49 -5.12
N GLY A 397 19.48 -19.58 -4.53
CA GLY A 397 19.80 -18.28 -5.14
C GLY A 397 18.75 -17.19 -4.92
N GLN A 398 17.68 -17.48 -4.15
CA GLN A 398 16.65 -16.49 -3.81
C GLN A 398 16.80 -15.90 -2.40
N ASN A 399 17.74 -16.40 -1.60
CA ASN A 399 18.07 -15.83 -0.30
C ASN A 399 18.83 -14.52 -0.49
N TYR A 400 18.61 -13.56 0.37
CA TYR A 400 19.46 -12.35 0.45
C TYR A 400 19.26 -11.67 1.80
N ASP A 401 20.23 -10.86 2.16
CA ASP A 401 20.11 -9.85 3.22
C ASP A 401 20.57 -8.50 2.70
N TYR A 402 20.18 -7.44 3.40
CA TYR A 402 20.62 -6.09 3.07
C TYR A 402 20.48 -5.16 4.27
N THR A 403 21.32 -4.11 4.23
CA THR A 403 21.24 -2.97 5.14
C THR A 403 21.22 -1.68 4.32
N ALA A 404 20.20 -0.85 4.54
CA ALA A 404 20.12 0.43 3.85
C ALA A 404 19.99 1.58 4.85
N VAL A 405 20.77 2.63 4.64
CA VAL A 405 20.69 3.88 5.40
C VAL A 405 20.22 4.99 4.47
N THR A 406 19.17 5.67 4.88
CA THR A 406 18.59 6.76 4.08
C THR A 406 18.62 8.07 4.86
N PHE A 407 18.96 9.14 4.18
CA PHE A 407 18.85 10.52 4.65
C PHE A 407 18.02 11.33 3.67
N ASN A 408 17.08 12.16 4.19
CA ASN A 408 16.24 13.02 3.39
C ASN A 408 16.13 14.40 3.99
N LEU A 409 16.11 15.38 3.11
CA LEU A 409 15.79 16.76 3.37
C LEU A 409 14.59 17.16 2.52
N ARG A 410 13.55 17.69 3.14
CA ARG A 410 12.34 18.17 2.46
C ARG A 410 12.08 19.61 2.84
N TYR A 411 11.72 20.41 1.86
CA TYR A 411 11.25 21.76 2.01
C TYR A 411 9.83 21.92 1.50
N GLU A 412 8.95 22.49 2.30
CA GLU A 412 7.58 22.79 1.92
C GLU A 412 7.41 24.28 1.70
N PHE A 413 6.99 24.65 0.49
CA PHE A 413 6.57 26.00 0.16
C PHE A 413 5.13 26.18 0.63
N ARG A 414 4.93 27.07 1.58
CA ARG A 414 3.61 27.36 2.19
C ARG A 414 3.20 28.80 1.92
#